data_f060660db075c6df4702a7b1d090b1e1
#
_entry.id   f060660db075c6df4702a7b1d090b1e1
#
_cell.length_a   1.000
_cell.length_b   1.000
_cell.length_c   1.000
_cell.angle_alpha   90.00
_cell.angle_beta   90.00
_cell.angle_gamma   90.00
#
_symmetry.space_group_name_H-M   'P 1'
#
loop_
_entity.id
_entity.type
_entity.pdbx_description
1 polymer ?
#
loop_
_entity_poly.entity_id
_entity_poly.type
_entity_poly.pdbx_seq_one_letter_code
_entity_poly.pdbx_strand_id
1 'polypeptide(L)'
;MKIDDHLSPPSGGRGAKLEVCLSPALLSLYNVEEYIVVIVDIFRATSSICYGIENGAEAIIPVAEVDECLAYRDKQAGYLLAAERNGEVVKGFDFGNSPFSYTKEKVAGKTVVLTTTNGTQALHLSRSAKKVVIGSFLNLTALCNWLKTQNENILLVCAGWKNNFNLEDTLFSGAVVEQLKSGDYKTDDSAIAANDLYRLGKNDLNAYLAKTSHSERLKKLGIEADIAFCLNVDITTAIPVLEGERLVKLRV
;
A
#
# COMPACT_ATOMS: atom_id res chain seq x y z
N MET A 1 -1.17 20.05 45.46
CA MET A 1 -0.37 19.62 44.30
C MET A 1 -1.35 18.92 43.38
N LYS A 2 -1.91 19.66 42.43
CA LYS A 2 -2.87 19.13 41.45
C LYS A 2 -2.08 18.63 40.24
N ILE A 3 -2.24 17.38 39.92
CA ILE A 3 -1.72 16.76 38.71
C ILE A 3 -2.80 17.00 37.65
N ASP A 4 -2.54 17.91 36.70
CA ASP A 4 -3.34 18.10 35.51
C ASP A 4 -2.91 17.07 34.47
N ASP A 5 -3.59 15.92 34.46
CA ASP A 5 -3.53 14.92 33.41
C ASP A 5 -4.68 15.17 32.42
N HIS A 6 -4.49 16.12 31.51
CA HIS A 6 -5.33 16.27 30.32
C HIS A 6 -4.45 16.37 29.07
N LEU A 7 -3.79 15.27 28.72
CA LEU A 7 -3.35 15.06 27.34
C LEU A 7 -4.56 14.50 26.56
N SER A 8 -5.41 15.41 26.09
CA SER A 8 -6.35 15.09 25.02
C SER A 8 -5.53 14.65 23.79
N PRO A 9 -5.89 13.55 23.10
CA PRO A 9 -5.23 13.20 21.86
C PRO A 9 -5.39 14.37 20.87
N PRO A 10 -4.38 14.66 20.04
CA PRO A 10 -4.49 15.71 19.04
C PRO A 10 -5.68 15.39 18.14
N SER A 11 -6.67 16.28 18.14
CA SER A 11 -7.80 16.23 17.23
C SER A 11 -7.25 16.34 15.81
N GLY A 12 -7.49 15.33 14.96
CA GLY A 12 -7.25 15.42 13.52
C GLY A 12 -7.76 16.78 13.01
N GLY A 13 -6.99 17.45 12.16
CA GLY A 13 -7.23 18.85 11.77
C GLY A 13 -8.68 19.07 11.33
N ARG A 14 -9.34 20.01 11.98
CA ARG A 14 -10.74 20.35 11.66
C ARG A 14 -10.85 20.69 10.18
N GLY A 15 -11.52 19.81 9.41
CA GLY A 15 -11.80 20.01 8.00
C GLY A 15 -10.77 19.45 7.04
N ALA A 16 -9.77 18.66 7.48
CA ALA A 16 -8.91 17.91 6.59
C ALA A 16 -9.73 16.90 5.75
N LYS A 17 -9.26 16.63 4.51
CA LYS A 17 -9.95 15.72 3.60
C LYS A 17 -9.46 14.28 3.79
N LEU A 18 -10.35 13.33 3.63
CA LEU A 18 -10.06 11.90 3.50
C LEU A 18 -10.77 11.39 2.24
N GLU A 19 -10.00 11.22 1.18
CA GLU A 19 -10.52 10.95 -0.16
C GLU A 19 -9.94 9.65 -0.72
N VAL A 20 -10.67 9.02 -1.65
CA VAL A 20 -10.27 7.77 -2.29
C VAL A 20 -10.21 7.95 -3.81
N CYS A 21 -9.03 7.86 -4.38
CA CYS A 21 -8.82 7.75 -5.81
C CYS A 21 -8.92 6.27 -6.22
N LEU A 22 -10.02 5.88 -6.84
CA LEU A 22 -10.36 4.49 -7.15
C LEU A 22 -9.52 3.86 -8.27
N SER A 23 -8.72 4.66 -8.99
CA SER A 23 -7.84 4.20 -10.06
C SER A 23 -6.79 5.26 -10.38
N PRO A 24 -5.57 4.89 -10.79
CA PRO A 24 -4.56 5.86 -11.22
C PRO A 24 -5.01 6.74 -12.39
N ALA A 25 -5.95 6.27 -13.22
CA ALA A 25 -6.53 7.05 -14.30
C ALA A 25 -7.26 8.32 -13.82
N LEU A 26 -7.73 8.33 -12.58
CA LEU A 26 -8.42 9.47 -11.96
C LEU A 26 -7.48 10.39 -11.18
N LEU A 27 -6.20 10.02 -11.01
CA LEU A 27 -5.29 10.74 -10.13
C LEU A 27 -5.03 12.18 -10.58
N SER A 28 -5.10 12.45 -11.88
CA SER A 28 -4.97 13.80 -12.44
C SER A 28 -6.06 14.78 -12.01
N LEU A 29 -7.15 14.29 -11.41
CA LEU A 29 -8.23 15.11 -10.84
C LEU A 29 -7.89 15.64 -9.43
N TYR A 30 -6.81 15.14 -8.81
CA TYR A 30 -6.38 15.51 -7.47
C TYR A 30 -5.08 16.32 -7.54
N ASN A 31 -4.99 17.36 -6.72
CA ASN A 31 -3.71 18.05 -6.49
C ASN A 31 -2.94 17.30 -5.40
N VAL A 32 -2.18 16.28 -5.80
CA VAL A 32 -1.50 15.36 -4.86
C VAL A 32 -0.53 16.07 -3.90
N GLU A 33 -0.02 17.27 -4.26
CA GLU A 33 0.86 18.08 -3.41
C GLU A 33 0.19 18.54 -2.11
N GLU A 34 -1.14 18.49 -2.03
CA GLU A 34 -1.89 18.86 -0.84
C GLU A 34 -2.10 17.69 0.14
N TYR A 35 -1.65 16.46 -0.20
CA TYR A 35 -2.02 15.24 0.52
C TYR A 35 -0.82 14.47 1.06
N ILE A 36 -1.08 13.74 2.15
CA ILE A 36 -0.40 12.47 2.41
C ILE A 36 -1.07 11.43 1.52
N VAL A 37 -0.31 10.83 0.62
CA VAL A 37 -0.81 9.79 -0.29
C VAL A 37 -0.50 8.41 0.29
N VAL A 38 -1.51 7.56 0.38
CA VAL A 38 -1.39 6.14 0.72
C VAL A 38 -1.56 5.33 -0.56
N ILE A 39 -0.50 4.66 -0.99
CA ILE A 39 -0.56 3.75 -2.15
C ILE A 39 -1.12 2.41 -1.73
N VAL A 40 -2.07 1.89 -2.50
CA VAL A 40 -2.82 0.66 -2.23
C VAL A 40 -2.78 -0.25 -3.46
N ASP A 41 -2.13 -1.42 -3.32
CA ASP A 41 -2.08 -2.52 -4.31
C ASP A 41 -2.05 -3.83 -3.52
N ILE A 42 -3.25 -4.24 -3.06
CA ILE A 42 -3.38 -5.35 -2.10
C ILE A 42 -2.92 -6.67 -2.71
N PHE A 43 -3.20 -6.88 -3.99
CA PHE A 43 -2.79 -8.08 -4.70
C PHE A 43 -1.80 -7.76 -5.81
N ARG A 44 -0.46 -7.59 -5.49
CA ARG A 44 0.22 -8.00 -4.23
C ARG A 44 1.30 -6.99 -3.80
N ALA A 45 1.51 -5.91 -4.59
CA ALA A 45 2.71 -5.08 -4.44
C ALA A 45 2.83 -4.45 -3.03
N THR A 46 1.78 -3.77 -2.55
CA THR A 46 1.87 -3.08 -1.24
C THR A 46 1.94 -4.05 -0.08
N SER A 47 1.29 -5.21 -0.16
CA SER A 47 1.42 -6.27 0.84
C SER A 47 2.86 -6.79 0.93
N SER A 48 3.48 -7.05 -0.23
CA SER A 48 4.88 -7.51 -0.28
C SER A 48 5.87 -6.46 0.21
N ILE A 49 5.65 -5.19 -0.11
CA ILE A 49 6.47 -4.07 0.37
C ILE A 49 6.37 -3.97 1.90
N CYS A 50 5.17 -3.96 2.47
CA CYS A 50 4.98 -3.89 3.92
C CYS A 50 5.67 -5.06 4.63
N TYR A 51 5.49 -6.29 4.11
CA TYR A 51 6.10 -7.48 4.69
C TYR A 51 7.62 -7.50 4.54
N GLY A 52 8.17 -7.06 3.40
CA GLY A 52 9.61 -6.96 3.18
C GLY A 52 10.28 -5.96 4.12
N ILE A 53 9.70 -4.80 4.33
CA ILE A 53 10.21 -3.79 5.27
C ILE A 53 10.12 -4.30 6.72
N GLU A 54 9.04 -4.99 7.10
CA GLU A 54 8.95 -5.63 8.43
C GLU A 54 10.02 -6.69 8.63
N ASN A 55 10.32 -7.49 7.61
CA ASN A 55 11.36 -8.51 7.64
C ASN A 55 12.80 -7.96 7.52
N GLY A 56 12.95 -6.63 7.60
CA GLY A 56 14.24 -5.99 7.72
C GLY A 56 14.92 -5.66 6.39
N ALA A 57 14.19 -5.60 5.28
CA ALA A 57 14.72 -4.97 4.07
C ALA A 57 15.18 -3.55 4.41
N GLU A 58 16.40 -3.21 4.00
CA GLU A 58 16.97 -1.87 4.24
C GLU A 58 16.16 -0.80 3.50
N ALA A 59 15.80 -1.11 2.26
CA ALA A 59 14.93 -0.30 1.43
C ALA A 59 14.31 -1.12 0.31
N ILE A 60 13.21 -0.60 -0.26
CA ILE A 60 12.67 -1.07 -1.54
C ILE A 60 12.67 0.12 -2.50
N ILE A 61 13.29 -0.04 -3.68
CA ILE A 61 13.36 0.98 -4.73
C ILE A 61 12.33 0.62 -5.80
N PRO A 62 11.20 1.33 -5.86
CA PRO A 62 10.21 1.11 -6.90
C PRO A 62 10.67 1.78 -8.21
N VAL A 63 10.72 1.01 -9.28
CA VAL A 63 11.05 1.49 -10.64
C VAL A 63 9.91 1.19 -11.61
N ALA A 64 9.79 1.99 -12.68
CA ALA A 64 8.70 1.85 -13.62
C ALA A 64 8.86 0.64 -14.55
N GLU A 65 10.08 0.45 -15.09
CA GLU A 65 10.34 -0.48 -16.17
C GLU A 65 11.26 -1.63 -15.77
N VAL A 66 11.12 -2.76 -16.47
CA VAL A 66 11.95 -3.96 -16.27
C VAL A 66 13.41 -3.67 -16.55
N ASP A 67 13.69 -2.93 -17.64
CA ASP A 67 15.08 -2.59 -18.02
C ASP A 67 15.73 -1.64 -17.01
N GLU A 68 14.95 -0.72 -16.43
CA GLU A 68 15.40 0.13 -15.34
C GLU A 68 15.79 -0.70 -14.12
N CYS A 69 14.98 -1.70 -13.77
CA CYS A 69 15.28 -2.63 -12.68
C CYS A 69 16.56 -3.44 -12.96
N LEU A 70 16.71 -3.95 -14.17
CA LEU A 70 17.91 -4.71 -14.57
C LEU A 70 19.18 -3.87 -14.47
N ALA A 71 19.13 -2.58 -14.81
CA ALA A 71 20.27 -1.68 -14.72
C ALA A 71 20.86 -1.54 -13.31
N TYR A 72 20.10 -1.90 -12.26
CA TYR A 72 20.60 -1.90 -10.89
C TYR A 72 21.52 -3.09 -10.59
N ARG A 73 21.50 -4.15 -11.39
CA ARG A 73 22.38 -5.31 -11.22
C ARG A 73 23.86 -4.92 -11.31
N ASP A 74 24.16 -4.02 -12.25
CA ASP A 74 25.52 -3.57 -12.51
C ASP A 74 25.94 -2.38 -11.64
N LYS A 75 24.96 -1.65 -11.08
CA LYS A 75 25.24 -0.46 -10.29
C LYS A 75 25.79 -0.75 -8.90
N GLN A 76 25.31 -1.82 -8.26
CA GLN A 76 25.76 -2.17 -6.90
C GLN A 76 25.57 -3.65 -6.61
N ALA A 77 26.65 -4.33 -6.26
CA ALA A 77 26.62 -5.73 -5.84
C ALA A 77 25.76 -5.89 -4.57
N GLY A 78 24.83 -6.85 -4.58
CA GLY A 78 24.01 -7.20 -3.42
C GLY A 78 22.58 -6.67 -3.44
N TYR A 79 22.16 -5.89 -4.44
CA TYR A 79 20.75 -5.60 -4.64
C TYR A 79 19.99 -6.83 -5.11
N LEU A 80 18.79 -7.03 -4.57
CA LEU A 80 17.85 -8.05 -5.04
C LEU A 80 16.93 -7.41 -6.07
N LEU A 81 16.74 -8.07 -7.20
CA LEU A 81 15.88 -7.59 -8.27
C LEU A 81 14.57 -8.36 -8.26
N ALA A 82 13.47 -7.65 -8.12
CA ALA A 82 12.12 -8.21 -8.11
C ALA A 82 11.28 -7.63 -9.25
N ALA A 83 10.71 -8.50 -10.07
CA ALA A 83 9.85 -8.06 -11.17
C ALA A 83 8.67 -9.00 -11.37
N GLU A 84 7.51 -8.40 -11.54
CA GLU A 84 6.26 -9.08 -11.87
C GLU A 84 5.64 -8.48 -13.13
N ARG A 85 5.21 -9.36 -14.05
CA ARG A 85 4.33 -9.00 -15.16
C ARG A 85 3.23 -10.06 -15.30
N ASN A 86 1.97 -9.60 -15.36
CA ASN A 86 0.77 -10.45 -15.46
C ASN A 86 0.61 -11.49 -14.34
N GLY A 87 1.14 -11.24 -13.14
CA GLY A 87 1.10 -12.14 -11.97
C GLY A 87 2.31 -13.07 -11.85
N GLU A 88 3.19 -13.12 -12.85
CA GLU A 88 4.34 -14.04 -12.89
C GLU A 88 5.67 -13.33 -12.69
N VAL A 89 6.66 -14.07 -12.19
CA VAL A 89 8.04 -13.58 -12.06
C VAL A 89 8.67 -13.41 -13.44
N VAL A 90 9.27 -12.25 -13.70
CA VAL A 90 10.00 -12.02 -14.94
C VAL A 90 11.30 -12.84 -14.95
N LYS A 91 11.56 -13.52 -16.06
CA LYS A 91 12.76 -14.37 -16.20
C LYS A 91 14.05 -13.58 -15.95
N GLY A 92 14.93 -14.14 -15.13
CA GLY A 92 16.21 -13.53 -14.80
C GLY A 92 16.20 -12.63 -13.57
N PHE A 93 15.06 -12.49 -12.88
CA PHE A 93 14.95 -11.79 -11.61
C PHE A 93 15.04 -12.76 -10.43
N ASP A 94 15.39 -12.25 -9.25
CA ASP A 94 15.55 -13.06 -8.04
C ASP A 94 14.19 -13.56 -7.53
N PHE A 95 13.13 -12.73 -7.68
CA PHE A 95 11.74 -13.06 -7.35
C PHE A 95 10.75 -12.03 -7.96
N GLY A 96 9.46 -12.22 -7.71
CA GLY A 96 8.39 -11.31 -8.12
C GLY A 96 7.84 -10.49 -6.94
N ASN A 97 6.53 -10.28 -6.93
CA ASN A 97 5.82 -9.56 -5.89
C ASN A 97 4.99 -10.48 -4.96
N SER A 98 5.32 -11.76 -4.85
CA SER A 98 4.74 -12.65 -3.83
C SER A 98 5.28 -12.30 -2.45
N PRO A 99 4.44 -12.06 -1.41
CA PRO A 99 4.91 -11.80 -0.05
C PRO A 99 5.83 -12.91 0.49
N PHE A 100 5.58 -14.17 0.12
CA PHE A 100 6.41 -15.32 0.51
C PHE A 100 7.87 -15.26 0.01
N SER A 101 8.17 -14.39 -0.94
CA SER A 101 9.54 -14.15 -1.39
C SER A 101 10.29 -13.14 -0.52
N TYR A 102 9.59 -12.35 0.31
CA TYR A 102 10.18 -11.30 1.14
C TYR A 102 10.43 -11.77 2.58
N THR A 103 10.96 -12.98 2.73
CA THR A 103 11.28 -13.54 4.06
C THR A 103 12.51 -12.85 4.66
N LYS A 104 12.63 -12.88 6.00
CA LYS A 104 13.76 -12.28 6.72
C LYS A 104 15.10 -12.80 6.22
N GLU A 105 15.21 -14.10 5.93
CA GLU A 105 16.44 -14.73 5.44
C GLU A 105 16.89 -14.19 4.08
N LYS A 106 15.93 -13.79 3.24
CA LYS A 106 16.22 -13.25 1.90
C LYS A 106 16.50 -11.77 1.92
N VAL A 107 15.70 -10.97 2.63
CA VAL A 107 15.69 -9.51 2.46
C VAL A 107 16.35 -8.73 3.59
N ALA A 108 16.61 -9.32 4.77
CA ALA A 108 17.18 -8.57 5.89
C ALA A 108 18.54 -7.94 5.55
N GLY A 109 18.64 -6.62 5.79
CA GLY A 109 19.83 -5.81 5.49
C GLY A 109 20.12 -5.61 4.00
N LYS A 110 19.17 -5.95 3.12
CA LYS A 110 19.32 -5.78 1.66
C LYS A 110 18.37 -4.74 1.10
N THR A 111 18.77 -4.15 0.00
CA THR A 111 17.89 -3.31 -0.81
C THR A 111 17.27 -4.16 -1.92
N VAL A 112 15.94 -4.06 -2.09
CA VAL A 112 15.19 -4.70 -3.18
C VAL A 112 14.82 -3.66 -4.21
N VAL A 113 15.14 -3.89 -5.48
CA VAL A 113 14.63 -3.06 -6.59
C VAL A 113 13.41 -3.77 -7.17
N LEU A 114 12.27 -3.10 -7.17
CA LEU A 114 10.98 -3.70 -7.49
C LEU A 114 10.31 -2.99 -8.67
N THR A 115 9.86 -3.76 -9.67
CA THR A 115 8.93 -3.28 -10.69
C THR A 115 7.70 -4.19 -10.77
N THR A 116 6.52 -3.58 -10.81
CA THR A 116 5.22 -4.27 -10.93
C THR A 116 4.37 -3.62 -12.00
N THR A 117 3.29 -4.29 -12.40
CA THR A 117 2.41 -3.79 -13.46
C THR A 117 1.67 -2.50 -13.07
N ASN A 118 1.24 -2.36 -11.80
CA ASN A 118 0.33 -1.28 -11.38
C ASN A 118 0.87 -0.46 -10.19
N GLY A 119 1.32 -1.11 -9.13
CA GLY A 119 1.71 -0.44 -7.87
C GLY A 119 2.83 0.58 -8.05
N THR A 120 3.84 0.27 -8.88
CA THR A 120 4.94 1.20 -9.15
C THR A 120 4.50 2.41 -9.97
N GLN A 121 3.50 2.28 -10.85
CA GLN A 121 2.91 3.40 -11.59
C GLN A 121 2.20 4.38 -10.64
N ALA A 122 1.30 3.88 -9.77
CA ALA A 122 0.58 4.70 -8.80
C ALA A 122 1.56 5.47 -7.89
N LEU A 123 2.63 4.81 -7.45
CA LEU A 123 3.66 5.41 -6.62
C LEU A 123 4.43 6.51 -7.38
N HIS A 124 4.81 6.26 -8.64
CA HIS A 124 5.51 7.24 -9.46
C HIS A 124 4.67 8.51 -9.68
N LEU A 125 3.38 8.35 -9.99
CA LEU A 125 2.45 9.47 -10.19
C LEU A 125 2.19 10.29 -8.91
N SER A 126 2.48 9.74 -7.74
CA SER A 126 2.23 10.37 -6.45
C SER A 126 3.48 11.01 -5.82
N ARG A 127 4.62 11.02 -6.51
CA ARG A 127 5.92 11.46 -5.94
C ARG A 127 5.95 12.93 -5.47
N SER A 128 5.12 13.80 -6.04
CA SER A 128 5.03 15.21 -5.62
C SER A 128 4.16 15.43 -4.37
N ALA A 129 3.55 14.37 -3.81
CA ALA A 129 2.75 14.48 -2.59
C ALA A 129 3.60 14.93 -1.38
N LYS A 130 2.97 15.55 -0.38
CA LYS A 130 3.63 15.93 0.88
C LYS A 130 4.38 14.75 1.50
N LYS A 131 3.78 13.58 1.44
CA LYS A 131 4.36 12.30 1.87
C LYS A 131 3.68 11.17 1.12
N VAL A 132 4.43 10.14 0.76
CA VAL A 132 3.89 8.91 0.16
C VAL A 132 4.19 7.76 1.11
N VAL A 133 3.16 7.03 1.51
CA VAL A 133 3.27 5.85 2.37
C VAL A 133 2.56 4.66 1.73
N ILE A 134 2.90 3.47 2.19
CA ILE A 134 2.35 2.22 1.65
C ILE A 134 1.34 1.63 2.63
N GLY A 135 0.14 1.31 2.12
CA GLY A 135 -0.93 0.68 2.88
C GLY A 135 -1.26 -0.72 2.37
N SER A 136 -1.50 -1.63 3.31
CA SER A 136 -2.05 -2.96 3.07
C SER A 136 -2.82 -3.42 4.31
N PHE A 137 -3.64 -4.48 4.18
CA PHE A 137 -4.29 -5.07 5.36
C PHE A 137 -3.26 -5.49 6.42
N LEU A 138 -2.06 -5.87 5.99
CA LEU A 138 -0.99 -6.34 6.88
C LEU A 138 -0.57 -5.29 7.92
N ASN A 139 -0.70 -3.99 7.64
CA ASN A 139 -0.30 -2.88 8.52
C ASN A 139 -1.44 -1.88 8.82
N LEU A 140 -2.69 -2.29 8.65
CA LEU A 140 -3.87 -1.41 8.67
C LEU A 140 -3.94 -0.56 9.94
N THR A 141 -3.88 -1.16 11.12
CA THR A 141 -4.01 -0.42 12.38
C THR A 141 -2.80 0.48 12.65
N ALA A 142 -1.59 0.03 12.35
CA ALA A 142 -0.38 0.85 12.51
C ALA A 142 -0.44 2.09 11.60
N LEU A 143 -0.82 1.91 10.34
CA LEU A 143 -1.01 2.99 9.39
C LEU A 143 -2.09 3.99 9.86
N CYS A 144 -3.27 3.49 10.25
CA CYS A 144 -4.36 4.35 10.69
C CYS A 144 -4.02 5.13 11.97
N ASN A 145 -3.33 4.50 12.92
CA ASN A 145 -2.89 5.18 14.14
C ASN A 145 -1.90 6.31 13.82
N TRP A 146 -0.96 6.07 12.90
CA TRP A 146 -0.06 7.11 12.45
C TRP A 146 -0.79 8.21 11.69
N LEU A 147 -1.71 7.89 10.77
CA LEU A 147 -2.51 8.88 10.03
C LEU A 147 -3.32 9.79 10.95
N LYS A 148 -3.86 9.26 12.06
CA LYS A 148 -4.58 10.05 13.08
C LYS A 148 -3.72 11.13 13.74
N THR A 149 -2.40 10.96 13.76
CA THR A 149 -1.48 11.97 14.32
C THR A 149 -1.13 13.06 13.32
N GLN A 150 -1.49 12.88 12.03
CA GLN A 150 -1.23 13.85 10.98
C GLN A 150 -2.42 14.82 10.84
N ASN A 151 -2.15 16.11 10.77
CA ASN A 151 -3.17 17.14 10.55
C ASN A 151 -3.22 17.53 9.06
N GLU A 152 -3.22 16.53 8.18
CA GLU A 152 -3.09 16.70 6.73
C GLU A 152 -4.25 16.04 5.98
N ASN A 153 -4.49 16.50 4.75
CA ASN A 153 -5.36 15.78 3.83
C ASN A 153 -4.77 14.41 3.51
N ILE A 154 -5.61 13.40 3.41
CA ILE A 154 -5.24 12.02 3.11
C ILE A 154 -5.91 11.61 1.81
N LEU A 155 -5.14 11.09 0.86
CA LEU A 155 -5.62 10.50 -0.37
C LEU A 155 -5.19 9.03 -0.44
N LEU A 156 -6.16 8.13 -0.46
CA LEU A 156 -5.94 6.69 -0.68
C LEU A 156 -5.96 6.44 -2.19
N VAL A 157 -4.84 5.99 -2.76
CA VAL A 157 -4.71 5.77 -4.21
C VAL A 157 -4.69 4.28 -4.49
N CYS A 158 -5.80 3.77 -5.01
CA CYS A 158 -5.93 2.40 -5.48
C CYS A 158 -5.14 2.22 -6.78
N ALA A 159 -4.21 1.28 -6.82
CA ALA A 159 -3.41 0.98 -8.02
C ALA A 159 -4.25 0.33 -9.14
N GLY A 160 -5.32 -0.36 -8.76
CA GLY A 160 -6.21 -1.00 -9.70
C GLY A 160 -5.53 -2.06 -10.56
N TRP A 161 -6.15 -2.38 -11.69
CA TRP A 161 -5.56 -3.24 -12.71
C TRP A 161 -5.64 -2.57 -14.08
N LYS A 162 -4.48 -2.23 -14.66
CA LYS A 162 -4.39 -1.55 -15.96
C LYS A 162 -5.31 -0.31 -16.02
N ASN A 163 -5.19 0.53 -15.01
CA ASN A 163 -6.00 1.73 -14.79
C ASN A 163 -7.51 1.49 -14.58
N ASN A 164 -7.96 0.25 -14.43
CA ASN A 164 -9.34 -0.04 -14.05
C ASN A 164 -9.47 -0.21 -12.54
N PHE A 165 -10.69 0.01 -12.06
CA PHE A 165 -11.10 -0.26 -10.69
C PHE A 165 -10.84 -1.71 -10.30
N ASN A 166 -10.38 -1.96 -9.06
CA ASN A 166 -10.40 -3.26 -8.44
C ASN A 166 -11.06 -3.20 -7.04
N LEU A 167 -11.60 -4.32 -6.61
CA LEU A 167 -12.38 -4.35 -5.38
C LEU A 167 -11.50 -4.46 -4.13
N GLU A 168 -10.41 -5.19 -4.17
CA GLU A 168 -9.53 -5.41 -3.03
C GLU A 168 -8.87 -4.13 -2.50
N ASP A 169 -8.38 -3.26 -3.40
CA ASP A 169 -7.80 -1.97 -3.01
C ASP A 169 -8.88 -1.04 -2.43
N THR A 170 -10.07 -1.09 -3.04
CA THR A 170 -11.23 -0.30 -2.56
C THR A 170 -11.67 -0.76 -1.17
N LEU A 171 -11.69 -2.08 -0.89
CA LEU A 171 -12.02 -2.61 0.44
C LEU A 171 -11.00 -2.17 1.49
N PHE A 172 -9.71 -2.21 1.17
CA PHE A 172 -8.69 -1.70 2.09
C PHE A 172 -8.87 -0.21 2.34
N SER A 173 -9.10 0.58 1.28
CA SER A 173 -9.37 2.02 1.43
C SER A 173 -10.59 2.26 2.32
N GLY A 174 -11.65 1.47 2.16
CA GLY A 174 -12.82 1.49 3.02
C GLY A 174 -12.55 1.12 4.48
N ALA A 175 -11.61 0.19 4.72
CA ALA A 175 -11.16 -0.17 6.08
C ALA A 175 -10.44 1.01 6.75
N VAL A 176 -9.58 1.73 6.01
CA VAL A 176 -8.92 2.95 6.49
C VAL A 176 -9.95 4.03 6.81
N VAL A 177 -10.91 4.28 5.92
CA VAL A 177 -12.01 5.24 6.15
C VAL A 177 -12.78 4.87 7.41
N GLU A 178 -13.12 3.59 7.62
CA GLU A 178 -13.83 3.12 8.83
C GLU A 178 -13.03 3.40 10.11
N GLN A 179 -11.71 3.15 10.10
CA GLN A 179 -10.86 3.40 11.27
C GLN A 179 -10.60 4.87 11.55
N LEU A 180 -10.64 5.74 10.52
CA LEU A 180 -10.43 7.18 10.66
C LEU A 180 -11.73 7.96 10.93
N LYS A 181 -12.87 7.31 10.99
CA LYS A 181 -14.19 7.92 11.17
C LYS A 181 -14.37 8.76 12.44
N SER A 182 -13.58 8.48 13.48
CA SER A 182 -13.62 9.26 14.73
C SER A 182 -12.90 10.61 14.61
N GLY A 183 -12.22 10.87 13.48
CA GLY A 183 -11.58 12.15 13.17
C GLY A 183 -12.54 13.09 12.44
N ASP A 184 -12.21 14.38 12.47
CA ASP A 184 -12.97 15.46 11.84
C ASP A 184 -12.62 15.58 10.33
N TYR A 185 -12.61 14.44 9.58
CA TYR A 185 -12.33 14.43 8.15
C TYR A 185 -13.59 14.69 7.32
N LYS A 186 -13.42 15.45 6.23
CA LYS A 186 -14.40 15.55 5.15
C LYS A 186 -14.13 14.44 4.14
N THR A 187 -15.09 13.54 3.96
CA THR A 187 -14.99 12.43 3.00
C THR A 187 -15.68 12.79 1.69
N ASP A 188 -15.11 12.31 0.56
CA ASP A 188 -15.75 12.33 -0.75
C ASP A 188 -16.70 11.12 -0.93
N ASP A 189 -17.46 11.11 -2.03
CA ASP A 189 -18.39 10.03 -2.36
C ASP A 189 -17.64 8.69 -2.57
N SER A 190 -16.42 8.73 -3.11
CA SER A 190 -15.59 7.54 -3.30
C SER A 190 -15.17 6.91 -1.97
N ALA A 191 -14.84 7.73 -0.96
CA ALA A 191 -14.52 7.25 0.39
C ALA A 191 -15.75 6.64 1.06
N ILE A 192 -16.93 7.26 0.90
CA ILE A 192 -18.19 6.72 1.41
C ILE A 192 -18.48 5.36 0.76
N ALA A 193 -18.42 5.26 -0.57
CA ALA A 193 -18.64 4.01 -1.30
C ALA A 193 -17.64 2.92 -0.90
N ALA A 194 -16.36 3.25 -0.77
CA ALA A 194 -15.33 2.31 -0.32
C ALA A 194 -15.64 1.78 1.08
N ASN A 195 -16.05 2.65 2.01
CA ASN A 195 -16.41 2.25 3.37
C ASN A 195 -17.65 1.34 3.40
N ASP A 196 -18.67 1.64 2.61
CA ASP A 196 -19.87 0.80 2.54
C ASP A 196 -19.55 -0.58 1.94
N LEU A 197 -18.72 -0.65 0.89
CA LEU A 197 -18.23 -1.91 0.34
C LEU A 197 -17.41 -2.72 1.37
N TYR A 198 -16.52 -2.06 2.12
CA TYR A 198 -15.77 -2.73 3.19
C TYR A 198 -16.69 -3.33 4.25
N ARG A 199 -17.71 -2.58 4.69
CA ARG A 199 -18.68 -3.06 5.68
C ARG A 199 -19.45 -4.30 5.22
N LEU A 200 -19.70 -4.43 3.92
CA LEU A 200 -20.33 -5.62 3.34
C LEU A 200 -19.40 -6.83 3.35
N GLY A 201 -18.09 -6.62 3.18
CA GLY A 201 -17.10 -7.70 3.03
C GLY A 201 -16.28 -8.03 4.27
N LYS A 202 -16.23 -7.16 5.29
CA LYS A 202 -15.26 -7.22 6.40
C LYS A 202 -15.32 -8.48 7.26
N ASN A 203 -16.45 -9.17 7.31
CA ASN A 203 -16.60 -10.39 8.11
C ASN A 203 -15.88 -11.59 7.48
N ASP A 204 -15.72 -11.60 6.15
CA ASP A 204 -14.96 -12.60 5.41
C ASP A 204 -14.49 -12.00 4.08
N LEU A 205 -13.33 -11.32 4.12
CA LEU A 205 -12.73 -10.70 2.94
C LEU A 205 -12.42 -11.71 1.84
N ASN A 206 -11.98 -12.94 2.22
CA ASN A 206 -11.68 -14.00 1.25
C ASN A 206 -12.92 -14.41 0.48
N ALA A 207 -14.01 -14.71 1.16
CA ALA A 207 -15.27 -15.10 0.52
C ALA A 207 -15.85 -13.94 -0.30
N TYR A 208 -15.77 -12.71 0.20
CA TYR A 208 -16.27 -11.54 -0.50
C TYR A 208 -15.52 -11.27 -1.81
N LEU A 209 -14.18 -11.40 -1.81
CA LEU A 209 -13.32 -11.20 -2.97
C LEU A 209 -13.23 -12.40 -3.90
N ALA A 210 -13.65 -13.60 -3.48
CA ALA A 210 -13.57 -14.81 -4.29
C ALA A 210 -14.30 -14.72 -5.65
N LYS A 211 -15.29 -13.83 -5.74
CA LYS A 211 -16.10 -13.57 -6.95
C LYS A 211 -15.46 -12.57 -7.93
N THR A 212 -14.31 -11.96 -7.58
CA THR A 212 -13.69 -10.92 -8.42
C THR A 212 -12.89 -11.54 -9.56
N SER A 213 -12.88 -10.85 -10.71
CA SER A 213 -12.09 -11.26 -11.88
C SER A 213 -10.59 -11.33 -11.57
N HIS A 214 -10.11 -10.49 -10.64
CA HIS A 214 -8.72 -10.51 -10.19
C HIS A 214 -8.41 -11.77 -9.40
N SER A 215 -9.24 -12.12 -8.40
CA SER A 215 -9.09 -13.37 -7.65
C SER A 215 -9.15 -14.60 -8.56
N GLU A 216 -10.08 -14.64 -9.52
CA GLU A 216 -10.16 -15.73 -10.50
C GLU A 216 -8.88 -15.85 -11.34
N ARG A 217 -8.31 -14.72 -11.77
CA ARG A 217 -7.05 -14.72 -12.53
C ARG A 217 -5.89 -15.25 -11.69
N LEU A 218 -5.74 -14.77 -10.46
CA LEU A 218 -4.67 -15.23 -9.56
C LEU A 218 -4.81 -16.71 -9.21
N LYS A 219 -6.04 -17.22 -9.03
CA LYS A 219 -6.30 -18.66 -8.86
C LYS A 219 -5.85 -19.49 -10.05
N LYS A 220 -6.11 -19.01 -11.29
CA LYS A 220 -5.61 -19.68 -12.50
C LYS A 220 -4.09 -19.77 -12.58
N LEU A 221 -3.38 -18.90 -11.89
CA LEU A 221 -1.92 -18.90 -11.77
C LEU A 221 -1.41 -19.73 -10.58
N GLY A 222 -2.31 -20.34 -9.78
CA GLY A 222 -1.94 -21.16 -8.62
C GLY A 222 -1.38 -20.37 -7.44
N ILE A 223 -1.80 -19.09 -7.28
CA ILE A 223 -1.29 -18.18 -6.24
C ILE A 223 -2.35 -17.78 -5.21
N GLU A 224 -3.29 -18.68 -4.90
CA GLU A 224 -4.33 -18.47 -3.89
C GLU A 224 -3.76 -18.23 -2.48
N ALA A 225 -2.62 -18.86 -2.17
CA ALA A 225 -1.95 -18.65 -0.90
C ALA A 225 -1.53 -17.19 -0.69
N ASP A 226 -1.09 -16.51 -1.76
CA ASP A 226 -0.74 -15.09 -1.72
C ASP A 226 -1.98 -14.24 -1.43
N ILE A 227 -3.14 -14.56 -2.04
CA ILE A 227 -4.40 -13.86 -1.80
C ILE A 227 -4.76 -13.94 -0.31
N ALA A 228 -4.80 -15.16 0.24
CA ALA A 228 -5.11 -15.39 1.64
C ALA A 228 -4.12 -14.65 2.58
N PHE A 229 -2.83 -14.67 2.23
CA PHE A 229 -1.80 -13.95 3.00
C PHE A 229 -2.03 -12.44 3.01
N CYS A 230 -2.28 -11.83 1.84
CA CYS A 230 -2.47 -10.38 1.70
C CYS A 230 -3.72 -9.85 2.45
N LEU A 231 -4.67 -10.72 2.77
CA LEU A 231 -5.89 -10.38 3.50
C LEU A 231 -5.78 -10.57 5.03
N ASN A 232 -4.63 -11.05 5.55
CA ASN A 232 -4.40 -11.03 6.99
C ASN A 232 -4.31 -9.59 7.49
N VAL A 233 -5.00 -9.31 8.59
CA VAL A 233 -5.04 -7.97 9.16
C VAL A 233 -3.98 -7.87 10.28
N ASP A 234 -3.17 -6.80 10.24
CA ASP A 234 -2.27 -6.40 11.33
C ASP A 234 -1.20 -7.44 11.70
N ILE A 235 -0.60 -8.11 10.73
CA ILE A 235 0.54 -9.02 10.97
C ILE A 235 1.89 -8.28 10.97
N THR A 236 1.91 -6.98 10.66
CA THR A 236 3.09 -6.10 10.71
C THR A 236 2.73 -4.72 11.23
N THR A 237 3.71 -4.03 11.82
CA THR A 237 3.60 -2.62 12.23
C THR A 237 4.42 -1.68 11.36
N ALA A 238 5.18 -2.19 10.41
CA ALA A 238 5.97 -1.37 9.50
C ALA A 238 5.08 -0.52 8.60
N ILE A 239 5.37 0.77 8.53
CA ILE A 239 4.80 1.70 7.57
C ILE A 239 5.93 2.08 6.60
N PRO A 240 5.94 1.56 5.37
CA PRO A 240 6.92 2.00 4.39
C PRO A 240 6.60 3.43 3.94
N VAL A 241 7.61 4.29 3.93
CA VAL A 241 7.52 5.68 3.48
C VAL A 241 8.54 5.94 2.39
N LEU A 242 8.15 6.72 1.40
CA LEU A 242 9.04 7.13 0.31
C LEU A 242 9.94 8.28 0.77
N GLU A 243 11.25 8.03 0.80
CA GLU A 243 12.31 9.02 1.02
C GLU A 243 13.21 9.06 -0.22
N GLY A 244 13.10 10.14 -0.99
CA GLY A 244 13.72 10.22 -2.31
C GLY A 244 13.18 9.16 -3.26
N GLU A 245 14.01 8.20 -3.64
CA GLU A 245 13.62 7.08 -4.51
C GLU A 245 13.40 5.75 -3.75
N ARG A 246 13.54 5.75 -2.43
CA ARG A 246 13.57 4.55 -1.59
C ARG A 246 12.38 4.49 -0.66
N LEU A 247 11.70 3.37 -0.60
CA LEU A 247 10.76 3.04 0.45
C LEU A 247 11.54 2.48 1.63
N VAL A 248 11.44 3.16 2.77
CA VAL A 248 12.11 2.77 4.02
C VAL A 248 11.09 2.65 5.14
N LYS A 249 11.45 2.04 6.27
CA LYS A 249 10.58 1.98 7.44
C LYS A 249 10.43 3.37 8.04
N LEU A 250 9.19 3.86 8.15
CA LEU A 250 8.89 5.12 8.84
C LEU A 250 9.35 5.01 10.31
N ARG A 251 10.12 6.00 10.75
CA ARG A 251 10.50 6.14 12.16
C ARG A 251 9.43 6.99 12.84
N VAL A 252 8.66 6.36 13.73
CA VAL A 252 7.59 6.97 14.54
C VAL A 252 8.16 7.36 15.88
#